data_ed7f5254f40011bc264951a4716d04f4
#
_entry.id   ed7f5254f40011bc264951a4716d04f4
#
_cell.length_a   1.000
_cell.length_b   1.000
_cell.length_c   1.000
_cell.angle_alpha   90.00
_cell.angle_beta   90.00
_cell.angle_gamma   90.00
#
_symmetry.space_group_name_H-M   'P 1'
#
loop_
_entity.id
_entity.type
_entity.pdbx_description
1 polymer ?
#
loop_
_entity_poly.entity_id
_entity_poly.type
_entity_poly.pdbx_seq_one_letter_code
_entity_poly.pdbx_strand_id
1 'polypeptide(L)'
;MIGFRTLFYKESLRFWKVATQTVAAPVVTAMLYLVIFGHVLDGRVEMLEGVAYTSFLIPGLVMMSVLQNAFANSSSSLIQSKISGNLVFILLAPLSHAEILAAYVGAAVLRGIAVGAGVFAITAWFAHLTFVAPVWIVVFAVLGAAILGTMGVIAGIWAEKFDQLAAFQNFLIMPATFLAGVFYSVQKLPPFWLAVSHFNPFFYMIDGFRYGFFGQSDVSPWTSLAIVSVFFAVLTAMAINLLKRGYKLRH
;
A
#
# COMPACT_ATOMS: atom_id res chain seq x y z
N MET A 1 -3.62 22.54 15.35
CA MET A 1 -2.54 21.53 15.51
C MET A 1 -2.82 20.48 16.59
N ILE A 2 -3.47 20.80 17.72
CA ILE A 2 -3.78 19.81 18.76
C ILE A 2 -4.70 18.71 18.24
N GLY A 3 -5.78 19.06 17.56
CA GLY A 3 -6.75 18.09 17.03
C GLY A 3 -6.15 17.09 16.03
N PHE A 4 -5.32 17.56 15.08
CA PHE A 4 -4.58 16.68 14.16
C PHE A 4 -3.73 15.65 14.93
N ARG A 5 -2.93 16.12 15.90
CA ARG A 5 -2.07 15.24 16.69
C ARG A 5 -2.86 14.20 17.47
N THR A 6 -4.01 14.60 18.04
CA THR A 6 -4.90 13.70 18.79
C THR A 6 -5.51 12.64 17.88
N LEU A 7 -6.00 13.03 16.69
CA LEU A 7 -6.59 12.08 15.72
C LEU A 7 -5.53 11.13 15.18
N PHE A 8 -4.37 11.65 14.77
CA PHE A 8 -3.25 10.82 14.33
C PHE A 8 -2.80 9.83 15.40
N TYR A 9 -2.66 10.27 16.64
CA TYR A 9 -2.27 9.42 17.77
C TYR A 9 -3.31 8.32 18.03
N LYS A 10 -4.61 8.66 18.03
CA LYS A 10 -5.71 7.69 18.17
C LYS A 10 -5.66 6.62 17.08
N GLU A 11 -5.46 7.03 15.83
CA GLU A 11 -5.38 6.09 14.70
C GLU A 11 -4.13 5.21 14.77
N SER A 12 -3.00 5.75 15.20
CA SER A 12 -1.76 5.01 15.40
C SER A 12 -1.86 4.02 16.56
N LEU A 13 -2.47 4.40 17.69
CA LEU A 13 -2.71 3.52 18.83
C LEU A 13 -3.63 2.34 18.47
N ARG A 14 -4.61 2.56 17.60
CA ARG A 14 -5.52 1.50 17.13
C ARG A 14 -4.73 0.37 16.46
N PHE A 15 -3.78 0.72 15.61
CA PHE A 15 -2.87 -0.25 14.98
C PHE A 15 -1.98 -0.92 16.04
N TRP A 16 -1.38 -0.13 16.94
CA TRP A 16 -0.39 -0.64 17.89
C TRP A 16 -0.95 -1.70 18.84
N LYS A 17 -2.22 -1.56 19.25
CA LYS A 17 -2.91 -2.54 20.10
C LYS A 17 -3.06 -3.94 19.47
N VAL A 18 -3.00 -4.04 18.15
CA VAL A 18 -3.13 -5.29 17.38
C VAL A 18 -1.90 -5.54 16.49
N ALA A 19 -0.76 -4.88 16.77
CA ALA A 19 0.41 -4.87 15.92
C ALA A 19 0.95 -6.27 15.64
N THR A 20 1.04 -7.12 16.66
CA THR A 20 1.53 -8.50 16.50
C THR A 20 0.71 -9.29 15.50
N GLN A 21 -0.62 -9.28 15.65
CA GLN A 21 -1.53 -9.98 14.73
C GLN A 21 -1.51 -9.37 13.33
N THR A 22 -1.41 -8.03 13.25
CA THR A 22 -1.41 -7.29 12.00
C THR A 22 -0.12 -7.51 11.20
N VAL A 23 1.02 -7.70 11.86
CA VAL A 23 2.31 -7.98 11.21
C VAL A 23 2.47 -9.47 10.93
N ALA A 24 2.08 -10.34 11.86
CA ALA A 24 2.29 -11.78 11.72
C ALA A 24 1.58 -12.38 10.50
N ALA A 25 0.34 -11.98 10.22
CA ALA A 25 -0.41 -12.54 9.10
C ALA A 25 0.22 -12.23 7.72
N PRO A 26 0.61 -10.97 7.38
CA PRO A 26 1.36 -10.70 6.15
C PRO A 26 2.73 -11.38 6.09
N VAL A 27 3.43 -11.52 7.21
CA VAL A 27 4.72 -12.24 7.27
C VAL A 27 4.53 -13.71 6.89
N VAL A 28 3.56 -14.40 7.49
CA VAL A 28 3.27 -15.79 7.16
C VAL A 28 2.88 -15.94 5.69
N THR A 29 2.04 -15.06 5.17
CA THR A 29 1.64 -15.06 3.75
C THR A 29 2.84 -14.83 2.83
N ALA A 30 3.70 -13.87 3.13
CA ALA A 30 4.90 -13.59 2.34
C ALA A 30 5.89 -14.77 2.37
N MET A 31 6.07 -15.40 3.54
CA MET A 31 6.89 -16.61 3.67
C MET A 31 6.35 -17.77 2.82
N LEU A 32 5.03 -17.99 2.83
CA LEU A 32 4.40 -19.02 2.00
C LEU A 32 4.63 -18.75 0.50
N TYR A 33 4.45 -17.52 0.05
CA TYR A 33 4.76 -17.15 -1.33
C TYR A 33 6.24 -17.35 -1.65
N LEU A 34 7.13 -16.95 -0.75
CA LEU A 34 8.57 -17.08 -0.95
C LEU A 34 8.99 -18.55 -1.02
N VAL A 35 8.48 -19.41 -0.14
CA VAL A 35 8.77 -20.85 -0.14
C VAL A 35 8.23 -21.51 -1.40
N ILE A 36 6.96 -21.25 -1.76
CA ILE A 36 6.33 -21.89 -2.91
C ILE A 36 6.99 -21.41 -4.21
N PHE A 37 7.01 -20.12 -4.47
CA PHE A 37 7.49 -19.56 -5.72
C PHE A 37 9.03 -19.57 -5.81
N GLY A 38 9.73 -19.29 -4.70
CA GLY A 38 11.18 -19.40 -4.63
C GLY A 38 11.64 -20.82 -4.96
N HIS A 39 11.06 -21.83 -4.31
CA HIS A 39 11.47 -23.22 -4.54
C HIS A 39 11.12 -23.75 -5.95
N VAL A 40 9.97 -23.32 -6.49
CA VAL A 40 9.50 -23.80 -7.81
C VAL A 40 10.21 -23.09 -8.97
N LEU A 41 10.53 -21.81 -8.83
CA LEU A 41 10.99 -20.95 -9.93
C LEU A 41 12.46 -20.54 -9.82
N ASP A 42 13.10 -20.71 -8.66
CA ASP A 42 14.51 -20.34 -8.47
C ASP A 42 15.42 -21.19 -9.38
N GLY A 43 16.37 -20.54 -10.05
CA GLY A 43 17.25 -21.17 -11.04
C GLY A 43 16.58 -21.56 -12.37
N ARG A 44 15.25 -21.38 -12.51
CA ARG A 44 14.51 -21.70 -13.76
C ARG A 44 14.08 -20.47 -14.54
N VAL A 45 13.89 -19.36 -13.85
CA VAL A 45 13.39 -18.12 -14.45
C VAL A 45 14.21 -16.95 -13.92
N GLU A 46 14.79 -16.20 -14.84
CA GLU A 46 15.46 -14.93 -14.55
C GLU A 46 14.50 -13.78 -14.89
N MET A 47 14.15 -12.97 -13.91
CA MET A 47 13.23 -11.83 -14.10
C MET A 47 13.97 -10.52 -14.36
N LEU A 48 15.13 -10.32 -13.72
CA LEU A 48 16.06 -9.23 -13.94
C LEU A 48 17.46 -9.83 -14.15
N GLU A 49 18.30 -9.20 -14.95
CA GLU A 49 19.65 -9.68 -15.26
C GLU A 49 20.48 -9.84 -13.98
N GLY A 50 21.02 -11.04 -13.76
CA GLY A 50 21.88 -11.37 -12.63
C GLY A 50 21.18 -11.38 -11.26
N VAL A 51 19.85 -11.33 -11.19
CA VAL A 51 19.08 -11.34 -9.95
C VAL A 51 18.35 -12.69 -9.81
N ALA A 52 18.68 -13.43 -8.75
CA ALA A 52 17.96 -14.66 -8.42
C ALA A 52 16.47 -14.38 -8.20
N TYR A 53 15.61 -15.30 -8.62
CA TYR A 53 14.15 -15.11 -8.52
C TYR A 53 13.67 -14.84 -7.08
N THR A 54 14.25 -15.53 -6.10
CA THR A 54 13.95 -15.33 -4.68
C THR A 54 14.26 -13.90 -4.24
N SER A 55 15.41 -13.34 -4.67
CA SER A 55 15.76 -11.93 -4.39
C SER A 55 14.79 -10.95 -5.06
N PHE A 56 14.39 -11.22 -6.30
CA PHE A 56 13.42 -10.42 -7.05
C PHE A 56 12.04 -10.37 -6.36
N LEU A 57 11.62 -11.48 -5.79
CA LEU A 57 10.29 -11.64 -5.19
C LEU A 57 10.13 -10.83 -3.90
N ILE A 58 11.16 -10.74 -3.06
CA ILE A 58 11.09 -10.12 -1.73
C ILE A 58 10.62 -8.66 -1.76
N PRO A 59 11.22 -7.74 -2.54
CA PRO A 59 10.73 -6.36 -2.62
C PRO A 59 9.28 -6.27 -3.08
N GLY A 60 8.84 -7.12 -4.00
CA GLY A 60 7.45 -7.21 -4.45
C GLY A 60 6.50 -7.56 -3.32
N LEU A 61 6.81 -8.60 -2.53
CA LEU A 61 6.01 -9.04 -1.39
C LEU A 61 5.97 -8.00 -0.26
N VAL A 62 7.10 -7.34 0.01
CA VAL A 62 7.18 -6.25 0.98
C VAL A 62 6.27 -5.12 0.57
N MET A 63 6.39 -4.65 -0.67
CA MET A 63 5.57 -3.52 -1.16
C MET A 63 4.09 -3.90 -1.23
N MET A 64 3.74 -5.11 -1.67
CA MET A 64 2.37 -5.63 -1.62
C MET A 64 1.80 -5.55 -0.21
N SER A 65 2.58 -5.95 0.81
CA SER A 65 2.16 -5.91 2.21
C SER A 65 1.98 -4.47 2.71
N VAL A 66 2.87 -3.55 2.34
CA VAL A 66 2.74 -2.11 2.62
C VAL A 66 1.43 -1.56 2.08
N LEU A 67 1.16 -1.77 0.80
CA LEU A 67 -0.01 -1.25 0.09
C LEU A 67 -1.32 -1.75 0.69
N GLN A 68 -1.44 -3.06 0.87
CA GLN A 68 -2.66 -3.69 1.42
C GLN A 68 -2.94 -3.26 2.86
N ASN A 69 -1.91 -3.16 3.71
CA ASN A 69 -2.08 -2.75 5.09
C ASN A 69 -2.35 -1.26 5.27
N ALA A 70 -1.80 -0.41 4.41
CA ALA A 70 -2.12 1.00 4.39
C ALA A 70 -3.60 1.23 4.00
N PHE A 71 -4.09 0.55 2.96
CA PHE A 71 -5.51 0.57 2.58
C PHE A 71 -6.41 0.10 3.73
N ALA A 72 -6.11 -1.08 4.29
CA ALA A 72 -6.88 -1.68 5.37
C ALA A 72 -6.94 -0.80 6.62
N ASN A 73 -5.88 -0.02 6.92
CA ASN A 73 -5.87 0.88 8.07
C ASN A 73 -6.95 1.94 7.98
N SER A 74 -6.92 2.74 6.93
CA SER A 74 -7.84 3.87 6.77
C SER A 74 -9.27 3.42 6.52
N SER A 75 -9.47 2.42 5.65
CA SER A 75 -10.80 1.92 5.30
C SER A 75 -11.52 1.32 6.50
N SER A 76 -10.84 0.44 7.26
CA SER A 76 -11.44 -0.19 8.44
C SER A 76 -11.70 0.80 9.58
N SER A 77 -10.83 1.80 9.76
CA SER A 77 -11.04 2.81 10.80
C SER A 77 -12.27 3.67 10.52
N LEU A 78 -12.39 4.11 9.28
CA LEU A 78 -13.48 5.01 8.91
C LEU A 78 -14.84 4.31 8.96
N ILE A 79 -14.95 3.09 8.42
CA ILE A 79 -16.19 2.31 8.49
C ILE A 79 -16.56 1.96 9.93
N GLN A 80 -15.59 1.59 10.76
CA GLN A 80 -15.80 1.35 12.18
C GLN A 80 -16.37 2.59 12.88
N SER A 81 -15.80 3.77 12.59
CA SER A 81 -16.26 5.04 13.17
C SER A 81 -17.67 5.42 12.69
N LYS A 82 -18.05 5.06 11.45
CA LYS A 82 -19.43 5.22 10.93
C LYS A 82 -20.40 4.31 11.68
N ILE A 83 -20.13 3.02 11.74
CA ILE A 83 -21.04 2.01 12.35
C ILE A 83 -21.22 2.25 13.85
N SER A 84 -20.13 2.69 14.54
CA SER A 84 -20.21 2.99 15.98
C SER A 84 -20.78 4.40 16.30
N GLY A 85 -21.13 5.22 15.29
CA GLY A 85 -21.59 6.59 15.47
C GLY A 85 -20.49 7.58 15.88
N ASN A 86 -19.27 7.14 16.10
CA ASN A 86 -18.16 7.99 16.57
C ASN A 86 -17.65 8.98 15.49
N LEU A 87 -18.01 8.78 14.24
CA LEU A 87 -17.60 9.66 13.14
C LEU A 87 -18.12 11.10 13.35
N VAL A 88 -19.30 11.25 13.93
CA VAL A 88 -19.90 12.56 14.22
C VAL A 88 -18.97 13.41 15.10
N PHE A 89 -18.38 12.82 16.14
CA PHE A 89 -17.45 13.52 17.04
C PHE A 89 -16.16 13.97 16.32
N ILE A 90 -15.69 13.19 15.34
CA ILE A 90 -14.53 13.57 14.53
C ILE A 90 -14.88 14.74 13.61
N LEU A 91 -16.09 14.75 13.03
CA LEU A 91 -16.55 15.82 12.13
C LEU A 91 -16.94 17.12 12.86
N LEU A 92 -17.36 17.03 14.13
CA LEU A 92 -17.66 18.18 14.97
C LEU A 92 -16.39 18.81 15.59
N ALA A 93 -15.28 18.09 15.63
CA ALA A 93 -14.03 18.64 16.12
C ALA A 93 -13.53 19.79 15.21
N PRO A 94 -12.84 20.80 15.76
CA PRO A 94 -12.33 21.93 14.99
C PRO A 94 -11.10 21.50 14.15
N LEU A 95 -11.34 20.60 13.19
CA LEU A 95 -10.36 20.05 12.26
C LEU A 95 -10.72 20.45 10.83
N SER A 96 -9.74 20.87 10.08
CA SER A 96 -9.89 21.00 8.62
C SER A 96 -10.00 19.63 7.96
N HIS A 97 -10.65 19.54 6.81
CA HIS A 97 -10.78 18.31 6.04
C HIS A 97 -9.40 17.76 5.63
N ALA A 98 -8.43 18.64 5.40
CA ALA A 98 -7.05 18.26 5.11
C ALA A 98 -6.34 17.63 6.33
N GLU A 99 -6.58 18.17 7.55
CA GLU A 99 -6.05 17.59 8.79
C GLU A 99 -6.65 16.21 9.08
N ILE A 100 -7.95 16.04 8.84
CA ILE A 100 -8.61 14.72 8.96
C ILE A 100 -7.97 13.74 8.00
N LEU A 101 -7.88 14.07 6.71
CA LEU A 101 -7.26 13.21 5.71
C LEU A 101 -5.80 12.88 6.07
N ALA A 102 -5.00 13.89 6.42
CA ALA A 102 -3.60 13.72 6.77
C ALA A 102 -3.40 12.82 8.01
N ALA A 103 -4.30 12.90 9.01
CA ALA A 103 -4.23 12.03 10.18
C ALA A 103 -4.49 10.56 9.83
N TYR A 104 -5.53 10.27 9.03
CA TYR A 104 -5.83 8.92 8.58
C TYR A 104 -4.72 8.35 7.68
N VAL A 105 -4.26 9.14 6.71
CA VAL A 105 -3.21 8.73 5.77
C VAL A 105 -1.88 8.56 6.49
N GLY A 106 -1.51 9.47 7.40
CA GLY A 106 -0.29 9.34 8.18
C GLY A 106 -0.25 8.06 9.03
N ALA A 107 -1.37 7.73 9.69
CA ALA A 107 -1.47 6.48 10.45
C ALA A 107 -1.45 5.23 9.52
N ALA A 108 -2.00 5.34 8.30
CA ALA A 108 -1.93 4.28 7.30
C ALA A 108 -0.49 4.06 6.81
N VAL A 109 0.26 5.13 6.57
CA VAL A 109 1.69 5.08 6.24
C VAL A 109 2.48 4.40 7.35
N LEU A 110 2.27 4.82 8.60
CA LEU A 110 2.94 4.22 9.76
C LEU A 110 2.69 2.70 9.82
N ARG A 111 1.43 2.28 9.72
CA ARG A 111 1.07 0.86 9.73
C ARG A 111 1.63 0.11 8.53
N GLY A 112 1.48 0.66 7.31
CA GLY A 112 1.98 0.04 6.08
C GLY A 112 3.49 -0.22 6.16
N ILE A 113 4.26 0.80 6.56
CA ILE A 113 5.72 0.70 6.69
C ILE A 113 6.10 -0.28 7.81
N ALA A 114 5.43 -0.25 8.97
CA ALA A 114 5.71 -1.18 10.06
C ALA A 114 5.48 -2.65 9.64
N VAL A 115 4.40 -2.92 8.91
CA VAL A 115 4.12 -4.26 8.36
C VAL A 115 5.14 -4.64 7.29
N GLY A 116 5.45 -3.73 6.36
CA GLY A 116 6.47 -3.96 5.34
C GLY A 116 7.85 -4.25 5.94
N ALA A 117 8.25 -3.49 6.97
CA ALA A 117 9.49 -3.74 7.70
C ALA A 117 9.50 -5.11 8.39
N GLY A 118 8.38 -5.53 8.98
CA GLY A 118 8.23 -6.87 9.57
C GLY A 118 8.37 -7.99 8.53
N VAL A 119 7.71 -7.84 7.38
CA VAL A 119 7.84 -8.78 6.25
C VAL A 119 9.27 -8.79 5.74
N PHE A 120 9.87 -7.62 5.53
CA PHE A 120 11.27 -7.50 5.08
C PHE A 120 12.23 -8.16 6.06
N ALA A 121 12.13 -7.90 7.36
CA ALA A 121 13.02 -8.42 8.38
C ALA A 121 13.09 -9.95 8.39
N ILE A 122 11.97 -10.62 8.09
CA ILE A 122 11.91 -12.09 8.05
C ILE A 122 12.33 -12.62 6.68
N THR A 123 11.87 -12.00 5.58
CA THR A 123 12.14 -12.51 4.23
C THR A 123 13.57 -12.25 3.76
N ALA A 124 14.23 -11.21 4.26
CA ALA A 124 15.61 -10.87 3.93
C ALA A 124 16.64 -11.97 4.29
N TRP A 125 16.31 -12.87 5.21
CA TRP A 125 17.16 -14.02 5.54
C TRP A 125 17.26 -15.07 4.44
N PHE A 126 16.32 -15.05 3.50
CA PHE A 126 16.21 -16.09 2.45
C PHE A 126 16.90 -15.71 1.14
N ALA A 127 17.43 -14.49 1.01
CA ALA A 127 18.06 -14.03 -0.22
C ALA A 127 19.11 -12.94 0.04
N HIS A 128 20.10 -12.87 -0.84
CA HIS A 128 21.05 -11.77 -0.84
C HIS A 128 20.43 -10.55 -1.52
N LEU A 129 20.13 -9.54 -0.73
CA LEU A 129 19.58 -8.28 -1.20
C LEU A 129 20.66 -7.20 -1.25
N THR A 130 20.69 -6.45 -2.34
CA THR A 130 21.53 -5.28 -2.51
C THR A 130 20.71 -4.02 -2.22
N PHE A 131 21.37 -2.94 -1.84
CA PHE A 131 20.73 -1.64 -1.59
C PHE A 131 21.44 -0.60 -2.44
N VAL A 132 21.13 -0.57 -3.73
CA VAL A 132 21.81 0.31 -4.69
C VAL A 132 21.38 1.76 -4.52
N ALA A 133 20.11 1.99 -4.29
CA ALA A 133 19.53 3.33 -4.19
C ALA A 133 18.44 3.40 -3.10
N PRO A 134 18.80 3.33 -1.79
CA PRO A 134 17.87 3.18 -0.68
C PRO A 134 16.87 4.32 -0.54
N VAL A 135 17.18 5.51 -1.06
CA VAL A 135 16.25 6.65 -1.08
C VAL A 135 14.96 6.30 -1.82
N TRP A 136 15.05 5.57 -2.95
CA TRP A 136 13.89 5.16 -3.71
C TRP A 136 13.01 4.15 -2.97
N ILE A 137 13.61 3.28 -2.15
CA ILE A 137 12.87 2.37 -1.26
C ILE A 137 11.95 3.18 -0.33
N VAL A 138 12.51 4.19 0.34
CA VAL A 138 11.75 5.01 1.28
C VAL A 138 10.68 5.83 0.55
N VAL A 139 11.04 6.48 -0.56
CA VAL A 139 10.13 7.33 -1.35
C VAL A 139 8.91 6.52 -1.82
N PHE A 140 9.12 5.37 -2.47
CA PHE A 140 8.02 4.57 -2.99
C PHE A 140 7.22 3.87 -1.89
N ALA A 141 7.85 3.44 -0.79
CA ALA A 141 7.13 2.88 0.35
C ALA A 141 6.18 3.90 0.98
N VAL A 142 6.67 5.11 1.25
CA VAL A 142 5.87 6.18 1.86
C VAL A 142 4.76 6.64 0.91
N LEU A 143 5.10 6.90 -0.35
CA LEU A 143 4.14 7.40 -1.34
C LEU A 143 3.07 6.35 -1.68
N GLY A 144 3.47 5.09 -1.86
CA GLY A 144 2.53 4.00 -2.08
C GLY A 144 1.59 3.77 -0.89
N ALA A 145 2.15 3.79 0.34
CA ALA A 145 1.33 3.70 1.55
C ALA A 145 0.36 4.90 1.67
N ALA A 146 0.80 6.11 1.34
CA ALA A 146 -0.05 7.30 1.35
C ALA A 146 -1.19 7.22 0.33
N ILE A 147 -0.92 6.72 -0.88
CA ILE A 147 -1.91 6.50 -1.92
C ILE A 147 -2.96 5.50 -1.46
N LEU A 148 -2.53 4.33 -1.00
CA LEU A 148 -3.45 3.28 -0.55
C LEU A 148 -4.19 3.68 0.73
N GLY A 149 -3.55 4.44 1.63
CA GLY A 149 -4.22 5.07 2.77
C GLY A 149 -5.32 6.04 2.33
N THR A 150 -5.07 6.86 1.30
CA THR A 150 -6.06 7.78 0.72
C THR A 150 -7.19 7.01 0.01
N MET A 151 -6.88 5.98 -0.77
CA MET A 151 -7.89 5.09 -1.34
C MET A 151 -8.73 4.41 -0.25
N GLY A 152 -8.11 4.03 0.87
CA GLY A 152 -8.80 3.49 2.03
C GLY A 152 -9.78 4.48 2.66
N VAL A 153 -9.41 5.77 2.74
CA VAL A 153 -10.34 6.84 3.18
C VAL A 153 -11.53 6.96 2.21
N ILE A 154 -11.27 7.01 0.91
CA ILE A 154 -12.33 7.09 -0.12
C ILE A 154 -13.28 5.89 -0.02
N ALA A 155 -12.73 4.68 0.06
CA ALA A 155 -13.51 3.45 0.21
C ALA A 155 -14.34 3.45 1.51
N GLY A 156 -13.75 3.90 2.63
CA GLY A 156 -14.42 4.00 3.93
C GLY A 156 -15.54 5.06 3.95
N ILE A 157 -15.39 6.17 3.20
CA ILE A 157 -16.45 7.15 2.99
C ILE A 157 -17.61 6.51 2.21
N TRP A 158 -17.31 5.80 1.13
CA TRP A 158 -18.31 5.20 0.25
C TRP A 158 -19.05 4.03 0.88
N ALA A 159 -18.33 3.17 1.61
CA ALA A 159 -18.87 1.95 2.20
C ALA A 159 -19.81 2.24 3.39
N GLU A 160 -20.86 1.45 3.51
CA GLU A 160 -21.82 1.46 4.61
C GLU A 160 -21.71 0.18 5.48
N LYS A 161 -21.14 -0.89 4.91
CA LYS A 161 -20.95 -2.20 5.56
C LYS A 161 -19.53 -2.71 5.34
N PHE A 162 -19.04 -3.53 6.24
CA PHE A 162 -17.72 -4.17 6.10
C PHE A 162 -17.61 -5.03 4.84
N ASP A 163 -18.70 -5.69 4.40
CA ASP A 163 -18.71 -6.52 3.18
C ASP A 163 -18.38 -5.70 1.92
N GLN A 164 -18.80 -4.44 1.87
CA GLN A 164 -18.47 -3.55 0.76
C GLN A 164 -16.98 -3.20 0.74
N LEU A 165 -16.33 -3.05 1.90
CA LEU A 165 -14.87 -2.89 1.96
C LEU A 165 -14.14 -4.16 1.55
N ALA A 166 -14.63 -5.33 1.97
CA ALA A 166 -14.07 -6.60 1.55
C ALA A 166 -14.19 -6.78 0.03
N ALA A 167 -15.32 -6.40 -0.56
CA ALA A 167 -15.49 -6.38 -2.01
C ALA A 167 -14.48 -5.44 -2.68
N PHE A 168 -14.29 -4.22 -2.17
CA PHE A 168 -13.31 -3.28 -2.70
C PHE A 168 -11.88 -3.84 -2.64
N GLN A 169 -11.53 -4.47 -1.51
CA GLN A 169 -10.24 -5.13 -1.32
C GLN A 169 -10.04 -6.27 -2.32
N ASN A 170 -11.04 -7.16 -2.47
CA ASN A 170 -10.89 -8.40 -3.23
C ASN A 170 -11.05 -8.19 -4.75
N PHE A 171 -11.88 -7.24 -5.18
CA PHE A 171 -12.14 -7.03 -6.61
C PHE A 171 -11.34 -5.89 -7.24
N LEU A 172 -10.79 -4.97 -6.44
CA LEU A 172 -9.99 -3.86 -6.97
C LEU A 172 -8.52 -3.94 -6.50
N ILE A 173 -8.28 -3.91 -5.17
CA ILE A 173 -6.93 -3.79 -4.64
C ILE A 173 -6.11 -5.06 -4.91
N MET A 174 -6.65 -6.24 -4.64
CA MET A 174 -5.93 -7.50 -4.86
C MET A 174 -5.58 -7.73 -6.33
N PRO A 175 -6.53 -7.68 -7.29
CA PRO A 175 -6.19 -7.88 -8.70
C PRO A 175 -5.21 -6.82 -9.22
N ALA A 176 -5.39 -5.55 -8.87
CA ALA A 176 -4.45 -4.50 -9.24
C ALA A 176 -3.04 -4.76 -8.71
N THR A 177 -2.92 -5.25 -7.48
CA THR A 177 -1.62 -5.60 -6.87
C THR A 177 -0.98 -6.81 -7.57
N PHE A 178 -1.76 -7.86 -7.88
CA PHE A 178 -1.23 -9.04 -8.59
C PHE A 178 -0.77 -8.71 -10.02
N LEU A 179 -1.47 -7.82 -10.71
CA LEU A 179 -1.11 -7.34 -12.06
C LEU A 179 0.01 -6.28 -12.04
N ALA A 180 0.53 -5.93 -10.88
CA ALA A 180 1.55 -4.91 -10.71
C ALA A 180 3.00 -5.42 -10.76
N GLY A 181 3.21 -6.67 -11.18
CA GLY A 181 4.56 -7.22 -11.30
C GLY A 181 5.19 -7.65 -9.97
N VAL A 182 4.40 -8.03 -8.96
CA VAL A 182 4.94 -8.58 -7.69
C VAL A 182 5.73 -9.85 -7.93
N PHE A 183 5.20 -10.74 -8.77
CA PHE A 183 5.70 -12.10 -8.99
C PHE A 183 6.47 -12.26 -10.30
N TYR A 184 6.49 -11.26 -11.17
CA TYR A 184 7.10 -11.30 -12.50
C TYR A 184 7.53 -9.89 -12.94
N SER A 185 8.46 -9.78 -13.88
CA SER A 185 8.73 -8.54 -14.59
C SER A 185 7.63 -8.30 -15.63
N VAL A 186 7.06 -7.09 -15.61
CA VAL A 186 5.95 -6.73 -16.51
C VAL A 186 6.38 -6.76 -17.98
N GLN A 187 7.65 -6.50 -18.28
CA GLN A 187 8.19 -6.57 -19.64
C GLN A 187 8.15 -7.98 -20.26
N LYS A 188 8.04 -9.03 -19.44
CA LYS A 188 7.92 -10.41 -19.93
C LYS A 188 6.49 -10.83 -20.28
N LEU A 189 5.54 -9.93 -20.12
CA LEU A 189 4.14 -10.19 -20.44
C LEU A 189 3.86 -10.08 -21.95
N PRO A 190 2.84 -10.81 -22.47
CA PRO A 190 2.29 -10.56 -23.79
C PRO A 190 1.83 -9.10 -23.96
N PRO A 191 1.85 -8.55 -25.20
CA PRO A 191 1.60 -7.11 -25.44
C PRO A 191 0.31 -6.57 -24.85
N PHE A 192 -0.75 -7.35 -24.84
CA PHE A 192 -2.03 -6.96 -24.23
C PHE A 192 -1.88 -6.74 -22.70
N TRP A 193 -1.31 -7.69 -21.98
CA TRP A 193 -1.14 -7.60 -20.53
C TRP A 193 -0.09 -6.56 -20.13
N LEU A 194 0.93 -6.38 -20.96
CA LEU A 194 1.90 -5.30 -20.82
C LEU A 194 1.20 -3.93 -20.83
N ALA A 195 0.34 -3.70 -21.84
CA ALA A 195 -0.44 -2.46 -21.92
C ALA A 195 -1.33 -2.27 -20.69
N VAL A 196 -2.06 -3.31 -20.27
CA VAL A 196 -2.92 -3.26 -19.07
C VAL A 196 -2.10 -2.91 -17.82
N SER A 197 -0.92 -3.49 -17.66
CA SER A 197 -0.04 -3.21 -16.51
C SER A 197 0.45 -1.76 -16.50
N HIS A 198 0.71 -1.16 -17.65
CA HIS A 198 1.09 0.25 -17.75
C HIS A 198 -0.03 1.23 -17.37
N PHE A 199 -1.30 0.82 -17.43
CA PHE A 199 -2.42 1.61 -16.90
C PHE A 199 -2.60 1.44 -15.39
N ASN A 200 -1.91 0.48 -14.78
CA ASN A 200 -2.02 0.19 -13.36
C ASN A 200 -1.01 1.02 -12.53
N PRO A 201 -1.44 1.99 -11.73
CA PRO A 201 -0.52 2.79 -10.92
C PRO A 201 0.25 1.97 -9.86
N PHE A 202 -0.27 0.82 -9.44
CA PHE A 202 0.40 -0.09 -8.50
C PHE A 202 1.70 -0.64 -9.08
N PHE A 203 1.75 -0.87 -10.40
CA PHE A 203 2.97 -1.29 -11.09
C PHE A 203 4.12 -0.32 -10.84
N TYR A 204 3.91 0.98 -11.05
CA TYR A 204 4.95 1.99 -10.86
C TYR A 204 5.40 2.12 -9.39
N MET A 205 4.52 1.85 -8.42
CA MET A 205 4.89 1.82 -7.00
C MET A 205 5.83 0.67 -6.68
N ILE A 206 5.54 -0.53 -7.21
CA ILE A 206 6.31 -1.75 -6.95
C ILE A 206 7.63 -1.74 -7.72
N ASP A 207 7.60 -1.33 -8.99
CA ASP A 207 8.77 -1.25 -9.86
C ASP A 207 9.79 -0.23 -9.34
N GLY A 208 9.32 0.98 -8.98
CA GLY A 208 10.17 2.00 -8.38
C GLY A 208 10.73 1.62 -7.01
N PHE A 209 9.97 0.89 -6.19
CA PHE A 209 10.45 0.36 -4.92
C PHE A 209 11.55 -0.69 -5.16
N ARG A 210 11.38 -1.58 -6.14
CA ARG A 210 12.36 -2.60 -6.52
C ARG A 210 13.65 -1.99 -7.07
N TYR A 211 13.56 -0.90 -7.83
CA TYR A 211 14.73 -0.16 -8.30
C TYR A 211 15.68 0.20 -7.17
N GLY A 212 15.16 0.56 -6.01
CA GLY A 212 15.98 0.91 -4.84
C GLY A 212 16.89 -0.23 -4.35
N PHE A 213 16.51 -1.47 -4.59
CA PHE A 213 17.31 -2.65 -4.24
C PHE A 213 18.35 -2.98 -5.31
N PHE A 214 17.96 -3.05 -6.57
CA PHE A 214 18.79 -3.63 -7.63
C PHE A 214 19.38 -2.60 -8.59
N GLY A 215 18.92 -1.35 -8.56
CA GLY A 215 19.28 -0.34 -9.56
C GLY A 215 18.72 -0.64 -10.95
N GLN A 216 17.86 -1.64 -11.07
CA GLN A 216 17.18 -2.07 -12.29
C GLN A 216 15.67 -2.03 -12.08
N SER A 217 14.95 -1.63 -13.11
CA SER A 217 13.48 -1.53 -13.12
C SER A 217 12.96 -1.65 -14.54
N ASP A 218 11.69 -2.01 -14.68
CA ASP A 218 11.02 -2.11 -15.97
C ASP A 218 10.81 -0.73 -16.61
N VAL A 219 10.67 0.33 -15.78
CA VAL A 219 10.46 1.73 -16.19
C VAL A 219 11.40 2.64 -15.39
N SER A 220 11.82 3.77 -15.98
CA SER A 220 12.63 4.76 -15.25
C SER A 220 11.97 5.14 -13.91
N PRO A 221 12.72 5.16 -12.78
CA PRO A 221 12.18 5.49 -11.47
C PRO A 221 11.61 6.92 -11.41
N TRP A 222 12.14 7.84 -12.22
CA TRP A 222 11.62 9.20 -12.35
C TRP A 222 10.24 9.24 -13.02
N THR A 223 10.03 8.43 -14.06
CA THR A 223 8.72 8.27 -14.71
C THR A 223 7.72 7.65 -13.74
N SER A 224 8.13 6.61 -13.03
CA SER A 224 7.31 5.97 -11.99
C SER A 224 6.93 6.97 -10.90
N LEU A 225 7.87 7.80 -10.42
CA LEU A 225 7.62 8.84 -9.42
C LEU A 225 6.61 9.88 -9.92
N ALA A 226 6.77 10.34 -11.15
CA ALA A 226 5.87 11.34 -11.75
C ALA A 226 4.42 10.81 -11.81
N ILE A 227 4.23 9.59 -12.36
CA ILE A 227 2.91 8.95 -12.48
C ILE A 227 2.27 8.75 -11.10
N VAL A 228 3.02 8.20 -10.16
CA VAL A 228 2.55 7.92 -8.80
C VAL A 228 2.20 9.22 -8.06
N SER A 229 2.99 10.29 -8.23
CA SER A 229 2.73 11.60 -7.64
C SER A 229 1.47 12.26 -8.19
N VAL A 230 1.27 12.20 -9.50
CA VAL A 230 0.03 12.70 -10.14
C VAL A 230 -1.17 11.92 -9.63
N PHE A 231 -1.07 10.61 -9.58
CA PHE A 231 -2.14 9.75 -9.07
C PHE A 231 -2.47 10.08 -7.59
N PHE A 232 -1.46 10.28 -6.75
CA PHE A 232 -1.65 10.70 -5.36
C PHE A 232 -2.35 12.05 -5.25
N ALA A 233 -1.95 13.04 -6.06
CA ALA A 233 -2.57 14.36 -6.07
C ALA A 233 -4.06 14.29 -6.46
N VAL A 234 -4.40 13.51 -7.48
CA VAL A 234 -5.80 13.30 -7.92
C VAL A 234 -6.63 12.65 -6.81
N LEU A 235 -6.14 11.57 -6.20
CA LEU A 235 -6.84 10.90 -5.11
C LEU A 235 -7.01 11.78 -3.87
N THR A 236 -5.98 12.55 -3.53
CA THR A 236 -6.01 13.50 -2.41
C THR A 236 -7.07 14.58 -2.65
N ALA A 237 -7.10 15.16 -3.85
CA ALA A 237 -8.13 16.15 -4.23
C ALA A 237 -9.54 15.54 -4.17
N MET A 238 -9.72 14.30 -4.66
CA MET A 238 -10.98 13.57 -4.60
C MET A 238 -11.41 13.33 -3.14
N ALA A 239 -10.51 12.82 -2.28
CA ALA A 239 -10.80 12.56 -0.87
C ALA A 239 -11.20 13.82 -0.11
N ILE A 240 -10.47 14.93 -0.31
CA ILE A 240 -10.81 16.23 0.31
C ILE A 240 -12.17 16.71 -0.18
N ASN A 241 -12.49 16.57 -1.46
CA ASN A 241 -13.78 16.97 -2.00
C ASN A 241 -14.94 16.15 -1.41
N LEU A 242 -14.77 14.83 -1.26
CA LEU A 242 -15.77 13.97 -0.62
C LEU A 242 -15.98 14.34 0.86
N LEU A 243 -14.92 14.63 1.60
CA LEU A 243 -14.98 15.09 2.98
C LEU A 243 -15.70 16.45 3.08
N LYS A 244 -15.38 17.40 2.21
CA LYS A 244 -16.02 18.74 2.17
C LYS A 244 -17.52 18.66 1.88
N ARG A 245 -17.92 17.79 0.95
CA ARG A 245 -19.34 17.60 0.60
C ARG A 245 -20.12 16.84 1.67
N GLY A 246 -19.45 16.20 2.61
CA GLY A 246 -20.09 15.34 3.61
C GLY A 246 -20.78 14.10 2.99
N TYR A 247 -20.32 13.67 1.80
CA TYR A 247 -20.93 12.58 1.06
C TYR A 247 -20.93 11.28 1.89
N LYS A 248 -22.12 10.71 2.15
CA LYS A 248 -22.32 9.50 2.97
C LYS A 248 -21.69 9.54 4.38
N LEU A 249 -21.43 10.74 4.91
CA LEU A 249 -20.88 10.93 6.26
C LEU A 249 -21.95 11.43 7.26
N ARG A 250 -23.10 11.89 6.74
CA ARG A 250 -24.23 12.37 7.52
C ARG A 250 -25.39 11.40 7.37
N HIS A 251 -25.66 10.61 8.39
CA HIS A 251 -26.88 9.83 8.58
C HIS A 251 -27.46 10.17 9.93
#